data_3267f5e357e660ff5a16d1a5fa183ec9
#
_entry.id   3267f5e357e660ff5a16d1a5fa183ec9
#
_cell.length_a   1.000
_cell.length_b   1.000
_cell.length_c   1.000
_cell.angle_alpha   90.00
_cell.angle_beta   90.00
_cell.angle_gamma   90.00
#
_symmetry.space_group_name_H-M   'P 1'
#
loop_
_entity.id
_entity.type
_entity.pdbx_description
1 polymer ?
#
loop_
_entity_poly.entity_id
_entity_poly.type
_entity_poly.pdbx_seq_one_letter_code
_entity_poly.pdbx_strand_id
1 'polypeptide(L)'
;MIEIKNDIIVKCNKCGKIINIDKENLFYETHEYERNMGSEIETIFYGDVECDCHNLIRLNLSGWEYPIGFFNYENIDIENGEYAINPELDVIYWDYEPYFDEKELGYIEQIKNTLYDMSSREFEIFISEYFESQGYETKVTKRTRDGGFDIICKKNKPTKLILLVECKHYTEGNKVNVQLVRGLYGVHCAEGVNQSILVTTSTFTKPARDFADEQKTLIQLIDIDDLVEWITDEIRF
;
A
#
# COMPACT_ATOMS: atom_id res chain seq x y z
N MET A 1 -6.09 -9.71 5.02
CA MET A 1 -6.90 -10.98 5.15
C MET A 1 -8.11 -10.87 4.25
N ILE A 2 -8.42 -11.91 3.50
CA ILE A 2 -9.61 -11.96 2.63
C ILE A 2 -10.87 -12.26 3.42
N GLU A 3 -11.98 -11.64 3.05
CA GLU A 3 -13.33 -11.96 3.56
C GLU A 3 -14.34 -12.11 2.43
N ILE A 4 -15.47 -12.73 2.74
CA ILE A 4 -16.63 -12.81 1.86
C ILE A 4 -17.52 -11.60 2.12
N LYS A 5 -17.69 -10.72 1.12
CA LYS A 5 -18.38 -9.43 1.26
C LYS A 5 -19.89 -9.54 1.30
N ASN A 6 -20.47 -10.41 0.48
CA ASN A 6 -21.92 -10.56 0.33
C ASN A 6 -22.44 -11.87 0.96
N ASP A 7 -23.76 -12.02 0.98
CA ASP A 7 -24.41 -13.26 1.39
C ASP A 7 -24.15 -14.37 0.37
N ILE A 8 -23.97 -15.60 0.86
CA ILE A 8 -23.80 -16.78 0.01
C ILE A 8 -25.17 -17.41 -0.22
N ILE A 9 -25.68 -17.26 -1.43
CA ILE A 9 -26.98 -17.81 -1.81
C ILE A 9 -26.78 -18.86 -2.89
N VAL A 10 -27.13 -20.11 -2.59
CA VAL A 10 -26.97 -21.25 -3.49
C VAL A 10 -28.31 -21.86 -3.86
N LYS A 11 -28.37 -22.46 -5.04
CA LYS A 11 -29.51 -23.25 -5.52
C LYS A 11 -29.07 -24.70 -5.63
N CYS A 12 -29.82 -25.57 -5.00
CA CYS A 12 -29.60 -27.02 -5.04
C CYS A 12 -29.86 -27.58 -6.44
N ASN A 13 -28.89 -28.29 -7.02
CA ASN A 13 -29.03 -28.90 -8.35
C ASN A 13 -30.05 -30.06 -8.40
N LYS A 14 -30.35 -30.68 -7.25
CA LYS A 14 -31.26 -31.81 -7.18
C LYS A 14 -32.73 -31.41 -7.08
N CYS A 15 -33.09 -30.38 -6.31
CA CYS A 15 -34.45 -29.99 -6.04
C CYS A 15 -34.79 -28.53 -6.39
N GLY A 16 -33.80 -27.71 -6.75
CA GLY A 16 -33.97 -26.31 -7.10
C GLY A 16 -34.21 -25.37 -5.91
N LYS A 17 -34.15 -25.88 -4.66
CA LYS A 17 -34.33 -25.05 -3.47
C LYS A 17 -33.19 -24.02 -3.36
N ILE A 18 -33.56 -22.77 -3.03
CA ILE A 18 -32.63 -21.70 -2.69
C ILE A 18 -32.28 -21.80 -1.19
N ILE A 19 -30.99 -21.74 -0.88
CA ILE A 19 -30.45 -21.85 0.47
C ILE A 19 -29.56 -20.65 0.70
N ASN A 20 -29.80 -19.93 1.78
CA ASN A 20 -28.87 -18.90 2.27
C ASN A 20 -27.87 -19.57 3.23
N ILE A 21 -26.58 -19.41 2.97
CA ILE A 21 -25.52 -19.99 3.75
C ILE A 21 -24.88 -18.89 4.57
N ASP A 22 -24.89 -19.08 5.89
CA ASP A 22 -24.20 -18.20 6.80
C ASP A 22 -22.70 -18.41 6.65
N LYS A 23 -22.00 -17.36 6.22
CA LYS A 23 -20.56 -17.37 6.00
C LYS A 23 -19.75 -17.66 7.28
N GLU A 24 -20.33 -17.38 8.45
CA GLU A 24 -19.69 -17.68 9.75
C GLU A 24 -19.60 -19.18 10.02
N ASN A 25 -20.38 -20.00 9.32
CA ASN A 25 -20.33 -21.45 9.43
C ASN A 25 -19.34 -22.11 8.45
N LEU A 26 -18.66 -21.34 7.61
CA LEU A 26 -17.60 -21.86 6.77
C LEU A 26 -16.30 -21.94 7.56
N PHE A 27 -15.55 -23.02 7.30
CA PHE A 27 -14.17 -23.12 7.74
C PHE A 27 -13.28 -22.30 6.81
N TYR A 28 -12.15 -21.80 7.32
CA TYR A 28 -11.13 -21.18 6.49
C TYR A 28 -9.74 -21.61 6.89
N GLU A 29 -8.83 -21.60 5.94
CA GLU A 29 -7.39 -21.79 6.14
C GLU A 29 -6.61 -20.82 5.25
N THR A 30 -5.37 -20.53 5.64
CA THR A 30 -4.48 -19.64 4.92
C THR A 30 -3.16 -20.31 4.62
N HIS A 31 -2.66 -20.10 3.41
CA HIS A 31 -1.34 -20.57 2.95
C HIS A 31 -0.50 -19.38 2.49
N GLU A 32 0.76 -19.40 2.86
CA GLU A 32 1.72 -18.36 2.47
C GLU A 32 2.75 -18.93 1.50
N TYR A 33 2.97 -18.22 0.40
CA TYR A 33 3.92 -18.59 -0.65
C TYR A 33 4.92 -17.47 -0.86
N GLU A 34 6.22 -17.76 -0.76
CA GLU A 34 7.27 -16.79 -1.07
C GLU A 34 7.28 -16.46 -2.57
N ARG A 35 7.30 -15.18 -2.89
CA ARG A 35 7.40 -14.62 -4.24
C ARG A 35 8.54 -13.61 -4.32
N ASN A 36 8.90 -13.18 -5.53
CA ASN A 36 10.02 -12.26 -5.75
C ASN A 36 9.84 -10.86 -5.12
N MET A 37 8.60 -10.47 -4.78
CA MET A 37 8.27 -9.14 -4.22
C MET A 37 7.45 -9.26 -2.92
N GLY A 38 7.80 -10.22 -2.07
CA GLY A 38 7.11 -10.49 -0.82
C GLY A 38 6.25 -11.75 -0.88
N SER A 39 5.47 -11.99 0.18
CA SER A 39 4.62 -13.17 0.27
C SER A 39 3.29 -12.99 -0.46
N GLU A 40 2.82 -14.06 -1.08
CA GLU A 40 1.45 -14.23 -1.56
C GLU A 40 0.68 -15.03 -0.51
N ILE A 41 -0.50 -14.57 -0.14
CA ILE A 41 -1.36 -15.27 0.82
C ILE A 41 -2.61 -15.77 0.10
N GLU A 42 -2.83 -17.08 0.15
CA GLU A 42 -4.08 -17.71 -0.24
C GLU A 42 -4.96 -17.88 0.99
N THR A 43 -6.21 -17.46 0.91
CA THR A 43 -7.26 -17.74 1.91
C THR A 43 -8.32 -18.61 1.26
N ILE A 44 -8.57 -19.79 1.83
CA ILE A 44 -9.55 -20.76 1.33
C ILE A 44 -10.69 -20.85 2.34
N PHE A 45 -11.93 -20.61 1.90
CA PHE A 45 -13.15 -20.85 2.66
C PHE A 45 -13.82 -22.10 2.11
N TYR A 46 -14.20 -23.01 2.99
CA TYR A 46 -14.84 -24.26 2.58
C TYR A 46 -15.91 -24.72 3.57
N GLY A 47 -16.86 -25.47 3.07
CA GLY A 47 -17.91 -26.06 3.90
C GLY A 47 -18.88 -26.90 3.12
N ASP A 48 -19.58 -27.76 3.84
CA ASP A 48 -20.62 -28.64 3.32
C ASP A 48 -22.00 -28.23 3.88
N VAL A 49 -22.99 -28.11 3.00
CA VAL A 49 -24.36 -27.77 3.36
C VAL A 49 -25.31 -28.84 2.85
N GLU A 50 -26.07 -29.48 3.76
CA GLU A 50 -27.10 -30.46 3.39
C GLU A 50 -28.41 -29.79 3.09
N CYS A 51 -28.90 -29.98 1.89
CA CYS A 51 -30.26 -29.56 1.50
C CYS A 51 -31.34 -30.51 2.08
N ASP A 52 -32.56 -30.03 2.32
CA ASP A 52 -33.65 -30.89 2.82
C ASP A 52 -33.96 -32.12 1.94
N CYS A 53 -33.48 -32.10 0.69
CA CYS A 53 -33.58 -33.26 -0.21
C CYS A 53 -32.40 -34.26 -0.05
N HIS A 54 -31.62 -34.11 0.99
CA HIS A 54 -30.41 -34.90 1.28
C HIS A 54 -29.34 -34.80 0.19
N ASN A 55 -29.30 -33.69 -0.54
CA ASN A 55 -28.20 -33.36 -1.43
C ASN A 55 -27.12 -32.57 -0.65
N LEU A 56 -25.89 -33.05 -0.66
CA LEU A 56 -24.77 -32.39 -0.01
C LEU A 56 -24.13 -31.42 -1.01
N ILE A 57 -24.19 -30.14 -0.71
CA ILE A 57 -23.59 -29.06 -1.51
C ILE A 57 -22.26 -28.71 -0.85
N ARG A 58 -21.18 -28.74 -1.63
CA ARG A 58 -19.85 -28.36 -1.16
C ARG A 58 -19.43 -27.03 -1.76
N LEU A 59 -18.86 -26.19 -0.92
CA LEU A 59 -18.36 -24.87 -1.28
C LEU A 59 -16.84 -24.86 -1.10
N ASN A 60 -16.15 -24.28 -2.07
CA ASN A 60 -14.72 -24.00 -1.98
C ASN A 60 -14.46 -22.64 -2.67
N LEU A 61 -14.09 -21.66 -1.88
CA LEU A 61 -13.85 -20.30 -2.31
C LEU A 61 -12.41 -19.94 -1.94
N SER A 62 -11.58 -19.62 -2.91
CA SER A 62 -10.20 -19.21 -2.66
C SER A 62 -9.98 -17.79 -3.16
N GLY A 63 -9.28 -16.99 -2.37
CA GLY A 63 -8.83 -15.66 -2.76
C GLY A 63 -7.35 -15.49 -2.48
N TRP A 64 -6.67 -14.70 -3.30
CA TRP A 64 -5.22 -14.45 -3.19
C TRP A 64 -4.93 -12.97 -2.99
N GLU A 65 -4.05 -12.69 -2.00
CA GLU A 65 -3.47 -11.37 -1.76
C GLU A 65 -2.03 -11.36 -2.29
N TYR A 66 -1.71 -10.42 -3.19
CA TYR A 66 -0.33 -10.21 -3.63
C TYR A 66 -0.12 -8.82 -4.26
N PRO A 67 0.77 -7.97 -3.71
CA PRO A 67 1.39 -8.13 -2.38
C PRO A 67 0.36 -8.15 -1.25
N ILE A 68 0.77 -8.49 -0.03
CA ILE A 68 -0.14 -8.55 1.12
C ILE A 68 -0.94 -7.25 1.24
N GLY A 69 -2.25 -7.37 1.46
CA GLY A 69 -3.18 -6.24 1.47
C GLY A 69 -3.80 -5.91 0.11
N PHE A 70 -3.36 -6.49 -1.00
CA PHE A 70 -3.96 -6.26 -2.31
C PHE A 70 -4.62 -7.54 -2.84
N PHE A 71 -5.93 -7.47 -3.08
CA PHE A 71 -6.67 -8.56 -3.72
C PHE A 71 -6.19 -8.76 -5.15
N ASN A 72 -5.82 -9.99 -5.49
CA ASN A 72 -5.24 -10.31 -6.80
C ASN A 72 -6.23 -11.05 -7.68
N TYR A 73 -6.69 -12.21 -7.24
CA TYR A 73 -7.67 -13.03 -7.96
C TYR A 73 -8.41 -13.98 -7.01
N GLU A 74 -9.47 -14.58 -7.51
CA GLU A 74 -10.30 -15.54 -6.78
C GLU A 74 -10.58 -16.79 -7.62
N ASN A 75 -10.88 -17.90 -6.94
CA ASN A 75 -11.49 -19.09 -7.52
C ASN A 75 -12.72 -19.48 -6.70
N ILE A 76 -13.85 -19.64 -7.36
CA ILE A 76 -15.14 -19.87 -6.73
C ILE A 76 -15.74 -21.16 -7.28
N ASP A 77 -15.62 -22.26 -6.53
CA ASP A 77 -16.09 -23.57 -6.89
C ASP A 77 -17.27 -24.01 -6.03
N ILE A 78 -18.20 -24.76 -6.63
CA ILE A 78 -19.33 -25.37 -5.95
C ILE A 78 -19.68 -26.74 -6.54
N GLU A 79 -19.84 -27.74 -5.68
CA GLU A 79 -20.33 -29.06 -6.08
C GLU A 79 -21.79 -29.26 -5.70
N ASN A 80 -22.56 -29.93 -6.56
CA ASN A 80 -23.97 -30.29 -6.36
C ASN A 80 -24.94 -29.10 -6.17
N GLY A 81 -24.50 -27.90 -6.48
CA GLY A 81 -25.27 -26.65 -6.44
C GLY A 81 -24.82 -25.67 -7.51
N GLU A 82 -25.49 -24.55 -7.58
CA GLU A 82 -25.07 -23.37 -8.34
C GLU A 82 -25.23 -22.12 -7.47
N TYR A 83 -24.39 -21.13 -7.62
CA TYR A 83 -24.57 -19.85 -6.94
C TYR A 83 -25.73 -19.09 -7.57
N ALA A 84 -26.70 -18.70 -6.77
CA ALA A 84 -27.77 -17.80 -7.19
C ALA A 84 -27.28 -16.34 -7.29
N ILE A 85 -26.31 -16.00 -6.44
CA ILE A 85 -25.50 -14.79 -6.48
C ILE A 85 -24.06 -15.25 -6.21
N ASN A 86 -23.11 -14.86 -7.08
CA ASN A 86 -21.71 -15.20 -6.87
C ASN A 86 -21.20 -14.54 -5.60
N PRO A 87 -20.51 -15.28 -4.74
CA PRO A 87 -19.77 -14.67 -3.63
C PRO A 87 -18.74 -13.67 -4.17
N GLU A 88 -18.57 -12.56 -3.48
CA GLU A 88 -17.54 -11.57 -3.73
C GLU A 88 -16.50 -11.68 -2.63
N LEU A 89 -15.27 -11.97 -3.00
CA LEU A 89 -14.12 -11.96 -2.09
C LEU A 89 -13.38 -10.62 -2.22
N ASP A 90 -12.92 -10.09 -1.10
CA ASP A 90 -12.08 -8.90 -1.10
C ASP A 90 -11.18 -8.91 0.13
N VAL A 91 -10.08 -8.17 0.06
CA VAL A 91 -9.21 -7.98 1.21
C VAL A 91 -9.94 -7.07 2.20
N ILE A 92 -10.14 -7.57 3.42
CA ILE A 92 -10.36 -6.64 4.52
C ILE A 92 -9.01 -5.94 4.71
N TYR A 93 -8.96 -4.68 4.33
CA TYR A 93 -8.11 -3.81 5.08
C TYR A 93 -8.70 -3.83 6.50
N TRP A 94 -8.11 -4.66 7.38
CA TRP A 94 -8.15 -4.21 8.72
C TRP A 94 -7.64 -2.77 8.59
N ASP A 95 -8.48 -1.79 8.94
CA ASP A 95 -7.94 -0.63 9.57
C ASP A 95 -7.16 -1.22 10.76
N TYR A 96 -5.97 -1.71 10.46
CA TYR A 96 -4.92 -1.79 11.41
C TYR A 96 -4.63 -0.31 11.67
N GLU A 97 -5.54 0.30 12.43
CA GLU A 97 -5.09 1.33 13.34
C GLU A 97 -4.13 0.55 14.22
N PRO A 98 -2.81 0.67 13.98
CA PRO A 98 -1.86 0.03 14.86
C PRO A 98 -2.31 0.50 16.23
N TYR A 99 -2.59 -0.45 17.13
CA TYR A 99 -2.96 -0.11 18.50
C TYR A 99 -1.72 0.55 19.11
N PHE A 100 -1.54 1.80 18.73
CA PHE A 100 -0.60 2.69 19.37
C PHE A 100 -1.21 2.97 20.73
N ASP A 101 -0.50 2.69 21.78
CA ASP A 101 -0.89 3.17 23.08
C ASP A 101 -0.97 4.72 23.05
N GLU A 102 -1.64 5.33 24.01
CA GLU A 102 -1.80 6.79 24.02
C GLU A 102 -0.47 7.55 23.94
N LYS A 103 0.65 6.93 24.35
CA LYS A 103 2.00 7.51 24.27
C LYS A 103 2.55 7.43 22.86
N GLU A 104 2.34 6.32 22.15
CA GLU A 104 2.77 6.16 20.77
C GLU A 104 2.01 7.10 19.83
N LEU A 105 0.68 7.24 20.04
CA LEU A 105 -0.13 8.23 19.32
C LEU A 105 0.33 9.66 19.60
N GLY A 106 0.60 9.99 20.86
CA GLY A 106 1.16 11.29 21.23
C GLY A 106 2.53 11.56 20.61
N TYR A 107 3.36 10.53 20.46
CA TYR A 107 4.67 10.63 19.83
C TYR A 107 4.56 10.85 18.30
N ILE A 108 3.68 10.11 17.63
CA ILE A 108 3.40 10.29 16.19
C ILE A 108 2.89 11.71 15.91
N GLU A 109 1.96 12.20 16.74
CA GLU A 109 1.44 13.56 16.60
C GLU A 109 2.54 14.61 16.83
N GLN A 110 3.43 14.40 17.79
CA GLN A 110 4.58 15.27 18.02
C GLN A 110 5.53 15.29 16.83
N ILE A 111 5.81 14.14 16.19
CA ILE A 111 6.61 14.07 14.95
C ILE A 111 5.94 14.88 13.85
N LYS A 112 4.65 14.66 13.58
CA LYS A 112 3.90 15.38 12.56
C LYS A 112 3.94 16.89 12.81
N ASN A 113 3.69 17.33 14.03
CA ASN A 113 3.74 18.74 14.41
C ASN A 113 5.14 19.32 14.18
N THR A 114 6.19 18.60 14.56
CA THR A 114 7.58 19.03 14.32
C THR A 114 7.85 19.20 12.83
N LEU A 115 7.39 18.28 11.98
CA LEU A 115 7.53 18.38 10.53
C LEU A 115 6.74 19.56 9.94
N TYR A 116 5.52 19.83 10.44
CA TYR A 116 4.70 20.95 9.99
C TYR A 116 5.27 22.32 10.40
N ASP A 117 5.94 22.41 11.55
CA ASP A 117 6.53 23.65 12.06
C ASP A 117 7.84 24.05 11.35
N MET A 118 8.43 23.15 10.57
CA MET A 118 9.63 23.43 9.78
C MET A 118 9.32 24.48 8.70
N SER A 119 10.29 25.28 8.36
CA SER A 119 10.29 25.99 7.07
C SER A 119 10.59 25.00 5.92
N SER A 120 10.20 25.34 4.68
CA SER A 120 10.54 24.50 3.53
C SER A 120 12.04 24.17 3.44
N ARG A 121 12.91 25.09 3.85
CA ARG A 121 14.37 24.86 3.83
C ARG A 121 14.83 23.93 4.92
N GLU A 122 14.28 24.03 6.11
CA GLU A 122 14.55 23.09 7.22
C GLU A 122 14.08 21.68 6.85
N PHE A 123 12.94 21.57 6.20
CA PHE A 123 12.45 20.29 5.70
C PHE A 123 13.37 19.67 4.63
N GLU A 124 13.86 20.45 3.65
CA GLU A 124 14.86 20.00 2.67
C GLU A 124 16.15 19.50 3.36
N ILE A 125 16.63 20.22 4.38
CA ILE A 125 17.82 19.84 5.16
C ILE A 125 17.56 18.55 5.93
N PHE A 126 16.44 18.45 6.62
CA PHE A 126 16.02 17.26 7.36
C PHE A 126 16.00 16.01 6.46
N ILE A 127 15.36 16.10 5.29
CA ILE A 127 15.34 14.99 4.31
C ILE A 127 16.76 14.66 3.81
N SER A 128 17.62 15.67 3.61
CA SER A 128 19.01 15.46 3.24
C SER A 128 19.79 14.68 4.31
N GLU A 129 19.64 15.05 5.59
CA GLU A 129 20.27 14.39 6.73
C GLU A 129 19.75 12.95 6.88
N TYR A 130 18.46 12.72 6.65
CA TYR A 130 17.90 11.37 6.62
C TYR A 130 18.58 10.48 5.58
N PHE A 131 18.75 10.96 4.33
CA PHE A 131 19.48 10.20 3.31
C PHE A 131 20.96 10.01 3.63
N GLU A 132 21.58 10.94 4.36
CA GLU A 132 22.96 10.79 4.86
C GLU A 132 23.05 9.65 5.89
N SER A 133 22.08 9.54 6.81
CA SER A 133 22.00 8.43 7.76
C SER A 133 21.91 7.07 7.05
N GLN A 134 21.23 7.03 5.89
CA GLN A 134 21.12 5.85 5.04
C GLN A 134 22.38 5.60 4.17
N GLY A 135 23.43 6.36 4.36
CA GLY A 135 24.74 6.19 3.71
C GLY A 135 24.81 6.76 2.29
N TYR A 136 24.01 7.77 1.97
CA TYR A 136 24.15 8.55 0.75
C TYR A 136 25.02 9.79 0.99
N GLU A 137 25.78 10.20 -0.01
CA GLU A 137 26.36 11.53 -0.09
C GLU A 137 25.29 12.47 -0.66
N THR A 138 24.87 13.47 0.10
CA THR A 138 23.80 14.38 -0.30
C THR A 138 24.30 15.76 -0.68
N LYS A 139 23.52 16.46 -1.47
CA LYS A 139 23.72 17.86 -1.79
C LYS A 139 22.38 18.56 -1.99
N VAL A 140 22.06 19.47 -1.09
CA VAL A 140 20.88 20.34 -1.22
C VAL A 140 21.16 21.44 -2.25
N THR A 141 20.25 21.65 -3.19
CA THR A 141 20.39 22.64 -4.28
C THR A 141 20.22 24.07 -3.77
N LYS A 142 20.61 25.05 -4.58
CA LYS A 142 20.42 26.45 -4.27
C LYS A 142 19.04 26.92 -4.73
N ARG A 143 18.35 27.70 -3.92
CA ARG A 143 17.00 28.28 -4.18
C ARG A 143 16.81 28.97 -5.54
N THR A 144 17.86 29.35 -6.25
CA THR A 144 17.81 30.21 -7.43
C THR A 144 17.98 29.47 -8.77
N ARG A 145 18.09 28.16 -8.78
CA ARG A 145 18.18 27.33 -10.01
C ARG A 145 17.35 26.08 -9.81
N ASP A 146 16.12 26.21 -10.24
CA ASP A 146 15.13 25.12 -10.17
C ASP A 146 15.43 24.08 -11.25
N GLY A 147 16.39 23.19 -10.95
CA GLY A 147 16.59 21.99 -11.76
C GLY A 147 15.41 21.02 -11.67
N GLY A 148 14.35 21.41 -10.92
CA GLY A 148 13.17 20.59 -10.68
C GLY A 148 13.40 19.50 -9.62
N PHE A 149 14.38 19.69 -8.75
CA PHE A 149 14.65 18.87 -7.56
C PHE A 149 15.43 19.67 -6.51
N ASP A 150 15.27 19.30 -5.24
CA ASP A 150 15.88 20.02 -4.10
C ASP A 150 17.15 19.34 -3.59
N ILE A 151 17.24 18.01 -3.70
CA ILE A 151 18.38 17.26 -3.19
C ILE A 151 18.84 16.24 -4.24
N ILE A 152 20.16 16.11 -4.39
CA ILE A 152 20.76 15.00 -5.12
C ILE A 152 21.46 14.07 -4.12
N CYS A 153 21.11 12.79 -4.13
CA CYS A 153 21.68 11.77 -3.28
C CYS A 153 22.51 10.79 -4.12
N LYS A 154 23.72 10.48 -3.68
CA LYS A 154 24.65 9.59 -4.40
C LYS A 154 25.16 8.52 -3.47
N LYS A 155 25.19 7.29 -3.94
CA LYS A 155 25.80 6.14 -3.27
C LYS A 155 26.69 5.40 -4.26
N ASN A 156 27.94 5.14 -3.89
CA ASN A 156 28.92 4.56 -4.82
C ASN A 156 29.18 3.07 -4.56
N LYS A 157 28.73 2.51 -3.43
CA LYS A 157 28.93 1.11 -3.06
C LYS A 157 27.62 0.52 -2.48
N PRO A 158 27.33 -0.76 -2.72
CA PRO A 158 28.02 -1.70 -3.62
C PRO A 158 27.83 -1.36 -5.11
N THR A 159 26.80 -0.58 -5.46
CA THR A 159 26.46 -0.15 -6.81
C THR A 159 26.32 1.37 -6.85
N LYS A 160 26.68 1.99 -7.96
CA LYS A 160 26.46 3.43 -8.14
C LYS A 160 24.98 3.74 -8.28
N LEU A 161 24.44 4.50 -7.35
CA LEU A 161 23.06 4.98 -7.35
C LEU A 161 23.03 6.51 -7.29
N ILE A 162 22.16 7.11 -8.06
CA ILE A 162 21.89 8.55 -8.06
C ILE A 162 20.38 8.72 -7.94
N LEU A 163 19.94 9.41 -6.88
CA LEU A 163 18.55 9.75 -6.65
C LEU A 163 18.37 11.27 -6.73
N LEU A 164 17.25 11.72 -7.23
CA LEU A 164 16.79 13.11 -7.12
C LEU A 164 15.64 13.15 -6.15
N VAL A 165 15.63 14.11 -5.24
CA VAL A 165 14.55 14.29 -4.27
C VAL A 165 13.99 15.69 -4.44
N GLU A 166 12.68 15.77 -4.63
CA GLU A 166 11.87 16.99 -4.63
C GLU A 166 11.09 17.05 -3.32
N CYS A 167 11.19 18.12 -2.57
CA CYS A 167 10.54 18.31 -1.28
C CYS A 167 9.36 19.28 -1.41
N LYS A 168 8.18 18.88 -0.94
CA LYS A 168 6.98 19.71 -0.89
C LYS A 168 6.50 19.85 0.54
N HIS A 169 6.95 20.91 1.19
CA HIS A 169 6.48 21.27 2.52
C HIS A 169 5.14 21.97 2.43
N TYR A 170 4.06 21.24 2.77
CA TYR A 170 2.68 21.75 2.73
C TYR A 170 2.04 21.63 4.10
N THR A 171 1.11 22.56 4.39
CA THR A 171 0.23 22.42 5.55
C THR A 171 -0.78 21.30 5.32
N GLU A 172 -1.28 20.74 6.40
CA GLU A 172 -2.31 19.71 6.40
C GLU A 172 -3.48 20.06 5.46
N GLY A 173 -3.95 19.08 4.68
CA GLY A 173 -5.06 19.21 3.73
C GLY A 173 -4.68 19.68 2.32
N ASN A 174 -3.49 20.21 2.10
CA ASN A 174 -3.01 20.63 0.77
C ASN A 174 -2.32 19.47 0.05
N LYS A 175 -3.10 18.68 -0.70
CA LYS A 175 -2.59 17.48 -1.38
C LYS A 175 -1.69 17.82 -2.58
N VAL A 176 -0.62 17.06 -2.75
CA VAL A 176 0.25 17.10 -3.93
C VAL A 176 -0.49 16.49 -5.13
N ASN A 177 -0.58 17.25 -6.21
CA ASN A 177 -1.29 16.84 -7.42
C ASN A 177 -0.39 16.14 -8.44
N VAL A 178 -1.00 15.47 -9.42
CA VAL A 178 -0.30 14.70 -10.46
C VAL A 178 0.63 15.55 -11.34
N GLN A 179 0.42 16.86 -11.45
CA GLN A 179 1.25 17.73 -12.30
C GLN A 179 2.66 17.87 -11.74
N LEU A 180 2.79 17.94 -10.40
CA LEU A 180 4.09 17.96 -9.73
C LEU A 180 4.84 16.64 -9.95
N VAL A 181 4.15 15.50 -9.83
CA VAL A 181 4.75 14.18 -10.06
C VAL A 181 5.20 14.02 -11.52
N ARG A 182 4.39 14.49 -12.48
CA ARG A 182 4.77 14.50 -13.91
C ARG A 182 5.95 15.43 -14.18
N GLY A 183 6.01 16.56 -13.49
CA GLY A 183 7.16 17.48 -13.56
C GLY A 183 8.44 16.78 -13.14
N LEU A 184 8.45 16.14 -11.99
CA LEU A 184 9.59 15.36 -11.47
C LEU A 184 9.97 14.20 -12.41
N TYR A 185 8.97 13.52 -13.00
CA TYR A 185 9.24 12.47 -14.00
C TYR A 185 9.94 13.04 -15.26
N GLY A 186 9.55 14.23 -15.71
CA GLY A 186 10.23 14.91 -16.80
C GLY A 186 11.71 15.19 -16.48
N VAL A 187 11.99 15.65 -15.26
CA VAL A 187 13.36 15.87 -14.75
C VAL A 187 14.11 14.54 -14.64
N HIS A 188 13.49 13.52 -14.11
CA HIS A 188 14.06 12.15 -14.04
C HIS A 188 14.56 11.68 -15.41
N CYS A 189 13.73 11.80 -16.43
CA CYS A 189 14.08 11.38 -17.80
C CYS A 189 15.22 12.24 -18.38
N ALA A 190 15.25 13.55 -18.10
CA ALA A 190 16.26 14.47 -18.59
C ALA A 190 17.64 14.22 -17.94
N GLU A 191 17.65 13.96 -16.63
CA GLU A 191 18.90 13.76 -15.87
C GLU A 191 19.43 12.32 -15.94
N GLY A 192 18.59 11.36 -16.33
CA GLY A 192 19.00 9.96 -16.51
C GLY A 192 19.47 9.29 -15.21
N VAL A 193 18.82 9.57 -14.10
CA VAL A 193 19.14 9.05 -12.77
C VAL A 193 18.49 7.69 -12.51
N ASN A 194 18.82 7.03 -11.41
CA ASN A 194 18.27 5.72 -11.10
C ASN A 194 16.82 5.80 -10.60
N GLN A 195 16.51 6.80 -9.76
CA GLN A 195 15.17 7.00 -9.20
C GLN A 195 14.99 8.48 -8.85
N SER A 196 13.73 8.95 -8.87
CA SER A 196 13.36 10.25 -8.33
C SER A 196 12.27 10.08 -7.28
N ILE A 197 12.35 10.85 -6.21
CA ILE A 197 11.50 10.73 -5.03
C ILE A 197 10.83 12.08 -4.80
N LEU A 198 9.52 12.11 -4.64
CA LEU A 198 8.79 13.29 -4.19
C LEU A 198 8.36 13.07 -2.75
N VAL A 199 8.86 13.90 -1.85
CA VAL A 199 8.61 13.84 -0.41
C VAL A 199 7.73 15.00 0.01
N THR A 200 6.72 14.77 0.82
CA THR A 200 5.82 15.84 1.27
C THR A 200 5.41 15.68 2.74
N THR A 201 5.21 16.79 3.42
CA THR A 201 4.54 16.85 4.75
C THR A 201 3.01 16.76 4.65
N SER A 202 2.45 16.48 3.48
CA SER A 202 1.02 16.31 3.25
C SER A 202 0.75 14.93 2.62
N THR A 203 -0.30 14.80 1.84
CA THR A 203 -0.67 13.59 1.13
C THR A 203 -0.73 13.79 -0.38
N PHE A 204 -0.83 12.72 -1.15
CA PHE A 204 -0.96 12.77 -2.60
C PHE A 204 -2.42 12.61 -3.03
N THR A 205 -2.79 13.21 -4.16
CA THR A 205 -4.07 12.91 -4.81
C THR A 205 -4.02 11.53 -5.45
N LYS A 206 -5.18 10.87 -5.59
CA LYS A 206 -5.26 9.56 -6.27
C LYS A 206 -4.60 9.58 -7.66
N PRO A 207 -4.87 10.57 -8.55
CA PRO A 207 -4.17 10.63 -9.84
C PRO A 207 -2.65 10.77 -9.75
N ALA A 208 -2.12 11.34 -8.65
CA ALA A 208 -0.67 11.43 -8.43
C ALA A 208 -0.09 10.06 -8.09
N ARG A 209 -0.76 9.29 -7.23
CA ARG A 209 -0.37 7.90 -6.89
C ARG A 209 -0.47 7.00 -8.12
N ASP A 210 -1.63 6.99 -8.81
CA ASP A 210 -1.85 6.19 -10.01
C ASP A 210 -0.75 6.42 -11.06
N PHE A 211 -0.36 7.69 -11.27
CA PHE A 211 0.72 8.02 -12.22
C PHE A 211 2.09 7.50 -11.75
N ALA A 212 2.43 7.63 -10.47
CA ALA A 212 3.70 7.12 -9.94
C ALA A 212 3.78 5.60 -10.06
N ASP A 213 2.70 4.88 -9.77
CA ASP A 213 2.60 3.42 -9.87
C ASP A 213 2.81 2.95 -11.33
N GLU A 214 2.27 3.68 -12.31
CA GLU A 214 2.53 3.42 -13.73
C GLU A 214 4.02 3.55 -14.11
N GLN A 215 4.77 4.43 -13.42
CA GLN A 215 6.21 4.62 -13.63
C GLN A 215 7.07 3.60 -12.86
N LYS A 216 6.43 2.71 -12.09
CA LYS A 216 7.08 1.64 -11.31
C LYS A 216 8.14 2.19 -10.35
N THR A 217 9.39 1.73 -10.51
CA THR A 217 10.51 2.09 -9.64
C THR A 217 11.18 3.43 -9.99
N LEU A 218 10.75 4.11 -11.06
CA LEU A 218 11.39 5.36 -11.50
C LEU A 218 11.00 6.55 -10.62
N ILE A 219 9.74 6.55 -10.15
CA ILE A 219 9.20 7.60 -9.28
C ILE A 219 8.67 6.95 -8.01
N GLN A 220 9.09 7.47 -6.87
CA GLN A 220 8.58 7.10 -5.55
C GLN A 220 7.92 8.31 -4.90
N LEU A 221 6.81 8.10 -4.23
CA LEU A 221 6.10 9.10 -3.45
C LEU A 221 6.22 8.75 -1.97
N ILE A 222 6.56 9.75 -1.16
CA ILE A 222 6.69 9.63 0.30
C ILE A 222 5.84 10.74 0.91
N ASP A 223 4.78 10.36 1.59
CA ASP A 223 3.90 11.29 2.28
C ASP A 223 4.22 11.44 3.77
N ILE A 224 3.36 12.16 4.49
CA ILE A 224 3.58 12.42 5.92
C ILE A 224 3.56 11.13 6.76
N ASP A 225 2.74 10.14 6.38
CA ASP A 225 2.64 8.89 7.12
C ASP A 225 3.87 8.01 6.87
N ASP A 226 4.36 7.95 5.63
CA ASP A 226 5.63 7.31 5.28
C ASP A 226 6.81 7.95 6.02
N LEU A 227 6.82 9.30 6.17
CA LEU A 227 7.86 10.02 6.91
C LEU A 227 7.86 9.67 8.40
N VAL A 228 6.68 9.56 9.00
CA VAL A 228 6.55 9.12 10.39
C VAL A 228 7.11 7.72 10.57
N GLU A 229 6.82 6.80 9.66
CA GLU A 229 7.36 5.44 9.67
C GLU A 229 8.90 5.47 9.58
N TRP A 230 9.47 6.21 8.65
CA TRP A 230 10.92 6.36 8.52
C TRP A 230 11.60 6.85 9.80
N ILE A 231 11.01 7.86 10.46
CA ILE A 231 11.55 8.43 11.70
C ILE A 231 11.42 7.43 12.85
N THR A 232 10.29 6.73 12.96
CA THR A 232 10.05 5.77 14.04
C THR A 232 10.92 4.53 13.91
N ASP A 233 11.20 4.08 12.72
CA ASP A 233 12.08 2.92 12.47
C ASP A 233 13.54 3.22 12.87
N GLU A 234 14.04 4.44 12.62
CA GLU A 234 15.39 4.83 13.08
C GLU A 234 15.53 4.87 14.61
N ILE A 235 14.44 5.08 15.35
CA ILE A 235 14.47 5.17 16.81
C ILE A 235 14.36 3.80 17.47
N ARG A 236 13.82 2.80 16.79
CA ARG A 236 13.67 1.43 17.29
C ARG A 236 14.97 0.60 17.25
N PHE A 237 16.06 1.13 16.69
CA PHE A 237 17.41 0.57 16.67
C PHE A 237 18.37 1.40 17.54
#